data_f43c70d482c64004d5b14327783340b5
#
_entry.id   f43c70d482c64004d5b14327783340b5
#
_cell.length_a   1.000
_cell.length_b   1.000
_cell.length_c   1.000
_cell.angle_alpha   90.00
_cell.angle_beta   90.00
_cell.angle_gamma   90.00
#
_symmetry.space_group_name_H-M   'P 1'
#
loop_
_entity.id
_entity.type
_entity.pdbx_description
1 polymer ?
#
loop_
_entity_poly.entity_id
_entity_poly.type
_entity_poly.pdbx_seq_one_letter_code
_entity_poly.pdbx_strand_id
1 'polypeptide(L)'
;MESLRSKRLGAVLGVAAFLWLGLTAHSKEASLSGEQLYRKLCMDCHGPSGQGVKDEYEERLAGDWSLQKLTRYIVKSMPNEKPKLCVGEDAKKVSRFVFDTFYSSEAQARIQPASIALARLTNRQYRESIADLFAGKQGGHANGEQGLKGSYFKSKGMNKKEALKITRVDSQIDFDFGGASPIEGINSEQFSIAWEGSIRTRETGYYEFRVSTPNGARLYLNVNLKEGDKNYRDDSSKDSQHALIDAWVSSGNKTRTETARIFLLGGRDYPIRLDYFKYKEKTGSIRLEWSPPNETWITPTEKDFSTRMPRRLVIVQTPFPADDRSLGYEHGLRVSEEWLDAITRAAIEVAGQVDKNLGILSGVKSKDDPKKVGRLKGFAAELMSRAYRRTLSKEEHKRMDILFAEAETPEMAIKRIVLLTLKSPHF
;
A
#
# COMPACT_ATOMS: atom_id res chain seq x y z
N MET A 1 -6.89 -21.23 62.41
CA MET A 1 -7.53 -20.65 63.60
C MET A 1 -8.93 -20.39 63.23
N GLU A 2 -9.83 -21.33 63.56
CA GLU A 2 -10.82 -21.26 64.62
C GLU A 2 -11.91 -20.26 64.31
N SER A 3 -13.20 -20.50 64.44
CA SER A 3 -14.02 -21.62 64.93
C SER A 3 -15.49 -21.22 64.79
N LEU A 4 -16.32 -22.13 64.35
CA LEU A 4 -17.41 -22.77 65.15
C LEU A 4 -18.45 -21.89 65.82
N ARG A 5 -19.69 -22.11 65.52
CA ARG A 5 -20.80 -22.75 66.29
C ARG A 5 -22.14 -22.06 66.03
N SER A 6 -23.17 -22.74 65.52
CA SER A 6 -24.11 -23.68 66.19
C SER A 6 -25.12 -23.02 67.12
N LYS A 7 -26.42 -23.22 66.85
CA LYS A 7 -27.47 -23.77 67.69
C LYS A 7 -28.84 -23.29 67.24
N ARG A 8 -29.73 -24.10 66.79
CA ARG A 8 -30.74 -24.97 67.47
C ARG A 8 -32.05 -24.24 67.90
N LEU A 9 -33.12 -24.78 67.34
CA LEU A 9 -34.37 -25.30 67.94
C LEU A 9 -35.50 -24.33 68.21
N GLY A 10 -36.67 -24.76 67.74
CA GLY A 10 -37.99 -24.33 68.23
C GLY A 10 -39.15 -24.84 67.38
N ALA A 11 -39.63 -26.02 67.68
CA ALA A 11 -40.79 -26.64 67.10
C ALA A 11 -42.07 -26.06 67.76
N VAL A 12 -43.09 -25.75 66.94
CA VAL A 12 -44.52 -25.71 67.47
C VAL A 12 -45.41 -26.36 66.43
N LEU A 13 -46.12 -27.39 66.87
CA LEU A 13 -47.20 -28.08 66.19
C LEU A 13 -48.45 -27.18 66.12
N GLY A 14 -49.13 -27.16 64.98
CA GLY A 14 -50.43 -26.63 64.80
C GLY A 14 -51.20 -27.38 63.71
N VAL A 15 -52.11 -28.24 64.12
CA VAL A 15 -53.06 -29.01 63.30
C VAL A 15 -54.17 -28.09 62.80
N ALA A 16 -54.45 -28.08 61.48
CA ALA A 16 -55.79 -27.71 60.96
C ALA A 16 -55.99 -28.13 59.48
N ALA A 17 -56.92 -29.05 59.37
CA ALA A 17 -57.97 -29.19 58.37
C ALA A 17 -57.68 -29.15 56.85
N PHE A 18 -57.87 -30.28 56.23
CA PHE A 18 -58.08 -30.50 54.80
C PHE A 18 -59.29 -29.77 54.25
N LEU A 19 -59.06 -28.95 53.21
CA LEU A 19 -60.06 -28.60 52.22
C LEU A 19 -59.48 -28.96 50.82
N TRP A 20 -59.95 -30.03 50.26
CA TRP A 20 -59.74 -30.46 48.90
C TRP A 20 -60.50 -29.52 47.95
N LEU A 21 -59.80 -28.61 47.30
CA LEU A 21 -60.26 -27.98 46.09
C LEU A 21 -59.48 -28.59 44.91
N GLY A 22 -60.16 -29.40 44.13
CA GLY A 22 -59.66 -29.97 42.91
C GLY A 22 -59.34 -28.88 41.89
N LEU A 23 -58.03 -28.53 41.75
CA LEU A 23 -57.50 -27.81 40.57
C LEU A 23 -57.27 -28.85 39.50
N THR A 24 -58.15 -28.93 38.50
CA THR A 24 -57.87 -29.54 37.23
C THR A 24 -56.86 -28.66 36.55
N ALA A 25 -55.53 -29.00 36.67
CA ALA A 25 -54.51 -28.44 35.88
C ALA A 25 -54.70 -28.90 34.42
N HIS A 26 -55.33 -28.04 33.62
CA HIS A 26 -55.22 -28.16 32.17
C HIS A 26 -53.74 -27.92 31.83
N SER A 27 -53.01 -28.99 31.60
CA SER A 27 -51.72 -28.93 30.95
C SER A 27 -51.95 -28.42 29.52
N LYS A 28 -51.75 -27.11 29.33
CA LYS A 28 -51.63 -26.55 27.98
C LYS A 28 -50.45 -27.25 27.34
N GLU A 29 -50.73 -28.20 26.44
CA GLU A 29 -49.65 -28.79 25.59
C GLU A 29 -48.86 -27.64 25.01
N ALA A 30 -47.55 -27.60 25.33
CA ALA A 30 -46.66 -26.56 24.87
C ALA A 30 -46.63 -26.64 23.32
N SER A 31 -47.25 -25.64 22.68
CA SER A 31 -47.31 -25.62 21.22
C SER A 31 -45.89 -25.54 20.64
N LEU A 32 -45.54 -26.42 19.72
CA LEU A 32 -44.23 -26.53 19.10
C LEU A 32 -43.84 -25.23 18.42
N SER A 33 -42.54 -24.88 18.46
CA SER A 33 -41.98 -23.77 17.71
C SER A 33 -41.90 -24.09 16.20
N GLY A 34 -41.75 -23.06 15.37
CA GLY A 34 -41.59 -23.24 13.92
C GLY A 34 -40.38 -24.12 13.55
N GLU A 35 -39.27 -24.03 14.28
CA GLU A 35 -38.13 -24.89 14.13
C GLU A 35 -38.42 -26.35 14.50
N GLN A 36 -39.09 -26.57 15.64
CA GLN A 36 -39.47 -27.92 16.07
C GLN A 36 -40.44 -28.59 15.08
N LEU A 37 -41.38 -27.80 14.53
CA LEU A 37 -42.29 -28.27 13.48
C LEU A 37 -41.52 -28.59 12.18
N TYR A 38 -40.57 -27.76 11.76
CA TYR A 38 -39.72 -28.02 10.60
C TYR A 38 -38.94 -29.33 10.78
N ARG A 39 -38.29 -29.51 11.91
CA ARG A 39 -37.55 -30.74 12.22
C ARG A 39 -38.41 -31.97 12.22
N LYS A 40 -39.67 -31.87 12.61
CA LYS A 40 -40.61 -32.98 12.72
C LYS A 40 -41.28 -33.33 11.37
N LEU A 41 -41.55 -32.30 10.54
CA LEU A 41 -42.45 -32.48 9.38
C LEU A 41 -41.75 -32.21 8.02
N CYS A 42 -40.60 -31.58 7.99
CA CYS A 42 -39.98 -31.09 6.76
C CYS A 42 -38.55 -31.61 6.54
N MET A 43 -37.83 -31.87 7.65
CA MET A 43 -36.38 -32.12 7.62
C MET A 43 -36.02 -33.40 6.83
N ASP A 44 -36.87 -34.43 6.84
CA ASP A 44 -36.58 -35.71 6.17
C ASP A 44 -36.45 -35.53 4.67
N CYS A 45 -37.24 -34.63 4.08
CA CYS A 45 -37.14 -34.35 2.63
C CYS A 45 -36.24 -33.14 2.30
N HIS A 46 -36.22 -32.12 3.18
CA HIS A 46 -35.50 -30.88 2.86
C HIS A 46 -34.15 -30.77 3.53
N GLY A 47 -33.79 -31.67 4.44
CA GLY A 47 -32.56 -31.64 5.21
C GLY A 47 -32.60 -30.65 6.40
N PRO A 48 -31.74 -30.81 7.41
CA PRO A 48 -31.75 -30.00 8.63
C PRO A 48 -31.41 -28.53 8.38
N SER A 49 -30.68 -28.19 7.31
CA SER A 49 -30.33 -26.84 6.91
C SER A 49 -30.97 -26.43 5.56
N GLY A 50 -32.05 -27.11 5.16
CA GLY A 50 -32.73 -26.81 3.91
C GLY A 50 -31.91 -27.10 2.64
N GLN A 51 -30.87 -27.93 2.76
CA GLN A 51 -29.93 -28.22 1.67
C GLN A 51 -30.48 -29.21 0.62
N GLY A 52 -31.63 -29.79 0.90
CA GLY A 52 -32.18 -30.93 0.13
C GLY A 52 -31.66 -32.28 0.63
N VAL A 53 -32.33 -33.37 0.22
CA VAL A 53 -31.98 -34.75 0.54
C VAL A 53 -32.03 -35.53 -0.76
N LYS A 54 -30.97 -36.30 -1.03
CA LYS A 54 -30.85 -37.15 -2.25
C LYS A 54 -31.98 -38.20 -2.30
N ASP A 55 -32.54 -38.39 -3.45
CA ASP A 55 -33.65 -39.31 -3.74
C ASP A 55 -35.00 -38.90 -3.15
N GLU A 56 -35.08 -37.75 -2.46
CA GLU A 56 -36.31 -37.15 -1.90
C GLU A 56 -36.59 -35.78 -2.54
N TYR A 57 -35.95 -34.74 -2.07
CA TYR A 57 -35.99 -33.39 -2.63
C TYR A 57 -34.58 -32.80 -2.63
N GLU A 58 -33.94 -32.79 -3.79
CA GLU A 58 -32.53 -32.50 -3.93
C GLU A 58 -32.24 -30.99 -3.98
N GLU A 59 -33.24 -30.15 -4.26
CA GLU A 59 -33.06 -28.72 -4.34
C GLU A 59 -32.96 -28.06 -2.97
N ARG A 60 -32.12 -27.05 -2.85
CA ARG A 60 -32.02 -26.27 -1.66
C ARG A 60 -33.24 -25.38 -1.48
N LEU A 61 -33.73 -25.25 -0.25
CA LEU A 61 -34.76 -24.26 0.11
C LEU A 61 -34.17 -22.85 -0.04
N ALA A 62 -34.49 -22.19 -1.13
CA ALA A 62 -34.09 -20.82 -1.45
C ALA A 62 -35.07 -20.21 -2.44
N GLY A 63 -35.09 -18.89 -2.57
CA GLY A 63 -35.89 -18.19 -3.57
C GLY A 63 -36.43 -16.84 -3.06
N ASP A 64 -37.29 -16.26 -3.88
CA ASP A 64 -37.86 -14.91 -3.68
C ASP A 64 -39.32 -14.93 -3.18
N TRP A 65 -39.77 -16.08 -2.68
CA TRP A 65 -41.15 -16.20 -2.22
C TRP A 65 -41.41 -15.40 -0.94
N SER A 66 -42.48 -14.63 -0.97
CA SER A 66 -42.96 -13.96 0.24
C SER A 66 -43.45 -14.95 1.29
N LEU A 67 -43.44 -14.53 2.57
CA LEU A 67 -43.98 -15.33 3.68
C LEU A 67 -45.40 -15.80 3.40
N GLN A 68 -46.24 -14.93 2.81
CA GLN A 68 -47.63 -15.29 2.47
C GLN A 68 -47.72 -16.38 1.40
N LYS A 69 -46.84 -16.33 0.40
CA LYS A 69 -46.76 -17.36 -0.66
C LYS A 69 -46.29 -18.69 -0.09
N LEU A 70 -45.25 -18.67 0.74
CA LEU A 70 -44.79 -19.87 1.47
C LEU A 70 -45.85 -20.49 2.33
N THR A 71 -46.57 -19.67 3.15
CA THR A 71 -47.65 -20.16 4.03
C THR A 71 -48.75 -20.84 3.22
N ARG A 72 -49.18 -20.22 2.10
CA ARG A 72 -50.21 -20.82 1.24
C ARG A 72 -49.74 -22.13 0.62
N TYR A 73 -48.50 -22.19 0.20
CA TYR A 73 -47.93 -23.40 -0.42
C TYR A 73 -47.83 -24.53 0.61
N ILE A 74 -47.31 -24.24 1.81
CA ILE A 74 -47.18 -25.23 2.89
C ILE A 74 -48.52 -25.79 3.29
N VAL A 75 -49.51 -24.95 3.51
CA VAL A 75 -50.87 -25.37 3.84
C VAL A 75 -51.50 -26.28 2.76
N LYS A 76 -51.19 -25.99 1.48
CA LYS A 76 -51.79 -26.70 0.36
C LYS A 76 -51.08 -28.02 0.04
N SER A 77 -49.74 -28.03 0.19
CA SER A 77 -48.91 -29.06 -0.50
C SER A 77 -47.87 -29.72 0.42
N MET A 78 -47.72 -29.26 1.69
CA MET A 78 -46.66 -29.79 2.59
C MET A 78 -47.20 -30.25 3.92
N PRO A 79 -46.69 -31.35 4.52
CA PRO A 79 -45.74 -32.31 3.92
C PRO A 79 -46.33 -33.01 2.71
N ASN A 80 -45.48 -33.34 1.74
CA ASN A 80 -45.92 -34.11 0.56
C ASN A 80 -46.69 -35.36 1.01
N GLU A 81 -47.78 -35.74 0.30
CA GLU A 81 -48.70 -36.84 0.62
C GLU A 81 -49.56 -36.63 1.89
N LYS A 82 -49.18 -35.78 2.83
CA LYS A 82 -49.92 -35.58 4.10
C LYS A 82 -50.10 -34.09 4.44
N PRO A 83 -50.61 -33.24 3.53
CA PRO A 83 -50.65 -31.78 3.75
C PRO A 83 -51.52 -31.34 4.93
N LYS A 84 -52.44 -32.19 5.37
CA LYS A 84 -53.31 -31.94 6.56
C LYS A 84 -52.54 -31.95 7.89
N LEU A 85 -51.29 -32.41 7.95
CA LEU A 85 -50.47 -32.42 9.16
C LEU A 85 -49.90 -31.07 9.51
N CYS A 86 -49.84 -30.11 8.56
CA CYS A 86 -49.26 -28.77 8.78
C CYS A 86 -50.23 -27.69 8.31
N VAL A 87 -51.22 -27.39 9.14
CA VAL A 87 -52.29 -26.40 8.86
C VAL A 87 -52.46 -25.41 10.00
N GLY A 88 -53.24 -24.35 9.78
CA GLY A 88 -53.58 -23.35 10.82
C GLY A 88 -52.33 -22.65 11.39
N GLU A 89 -52.24 -22.59 12.72
CA GLU A 89 -51.11 -21.91 13.40
C GLU A 89 -49.76 -22.63 13.21
N ASP A 90 -49.74 -23.95 13.09
CA ASP A 90 -48.51 -24.70 12.87
C ASP A 90 -47.91 -24.41 11.48
N ALA A 91 -48.76 -24.29 10.46
CA ALA A 91 -48.29 -23.87 9.13
C ALA A 91 -47.77 -22.44 9.14
N LYS A 92 -48.35 -21.51 9.88
CA LYS A 92 -47.84 -20.15 10.02
C LYS A 92 -46.47 -20.12 10.70
N LYS A 93 -46.29 -20.86 11.79
CA LYS A 93 -45.01 -20.96 12.52
C LYS A 93 -43.90 -21.55 11.67
N VAL A 94 -44.20 -22.67 11.01
CA VAL A 94 -43.22 -23.33 10.14
C VAL A 94 -42.85 -22.45 8.93
N SER A 95 -43.86 -21.80 8.33
CA SER A 95 -43.63 -20.86 7.21
C SER A 95 -42.76 -19.71 7.62
N ARG A 96 -42.97 -19.17 8.82
CA ARG A 96 -42.12 -18.09 9.36
C ARG A 96 -40.70 -18.55 9.57
N PHE A 97 -40.49 -19.71 10.18
CA PHE A 97 -39.18 -20.29 10.37
C PHE A 97 -38.46 -20.52 9.00
N VAL A 98 -39.17 -21.13 8.04
CA VAL A 98 -38.61 -21.38 6.68
C VAL A 98 -38.28 -20.08 5.99
N PHE A 99 -39.12 -19.05 6.08
CA PHE A 99 -38.87 -17.75 5.50
C PHE A 99 -37.66 -17.08 6.14
N ASP A 100 -37.60 -16.97 7.45
CA ASP A 100 -36.53 -16.27 8.17
C ASP A 100 -35.19 -17.01 8.03
N THR A 101 -35.22 -18.32 7.84
CA THR A 101 -34.01 -19.16 7.77
C THR A 101 -33.49 -19.34 6.33
N PHE A 102 -34.35 -19.36 5.32
CA PHE A 102 -33.96 -19.76 3.96
C PHE A 102 -34.35 -18.76 2.86
N TYR A 103 -35.41 -17.97 3.03
CA TYR A 103 -36.00 -17.13 1.99
C TYR A 103 -35.83 -15.62 2.22
N SER A 104 -35.59 -15.18 3.45
CA SER A 104 -35.36 -13.76 3.71
C SER A 104 -34.09 -13.26 3.01
N SER A 105 -34.02 -11.98 2.70
CA SER A 105 -32.82 -11.32 2.13
C SER A 105 -31.58 -11.57 2.98
N GLU A 106 -31.73 -11.52 4.31
CA GLU A 106 -30.66 -11.79 5.26
C GLU A 106 -30.23 -13.26 5.27
N ALA A 107 -31.19 -14.19 5.14
CA ALA A 107 -30.89 -15.61 5.04
C ALA A 107 -30.14 -15.92 3.73
N GLN A 108 -30.60 -15.36 2.61
CA GLN A 108 -29.95 -15.56 1.32
C GLN A 108 -28.55 -14.93 1.27
N ALA A 109 -28.35 -13.76 1.87
CA ALA A 109 -27.03 -13.15 1.98
C ALA A 109 -26.02 -14.00 2.78
N ARG A 110 -26.50 -14.80 3.76
CA ARG A 110 -25.65 -15.76 4.50
C ARG A 110 -25.34 -17.04 3.70
N ILE A 111 -26.24 -17.43 2.82
CA ILE A 111 -26.15 -18.68 2.05
C ILE A 111 -25.40 -18.48 0.74
N GLN A 112 -25.50 -17.30 0.12
CA GLN A 112 -24.68 -16.96 -1.03
C GLN A 112 -23.24 -16.78 -0.55
N PRO A 113 -22.28 -17.57 -1.06
CA PRO A 113 -20.89 -17.23 -0.82
C PRO A 113 -20.70 -15.78 -1.23
N ALA A 114 -20.09 -14.99 -0.34
CA ALA A 114 -19.76 -13.62 -0.67
C ALA A 114 -19.12 -13.62 -2.06
N SER A 115 -19.77 -12.97 -3.01
CA SER A 115 -19.19 -12.76 -4.33
C SER A 115 -17.92 -11.95 -4.09
N ILE A 116 -16.78 -12.63 -3.99
CA ILE A 116 -15.48 -11.99 -3.98
C ILE A 116 -15.32 -11.45 -5.39
N ALA A 117 -15.78 -10.23 -5.61
CA ALA A 117 -15.42 -9.50 -6.81
C ALA A 117 -13.88 -9.45 -6.81
N LEU A 118 -13.26 -10.00 -7.85
CA LEU A 118 -11.82 -9.88 -8.06
C LEU A 118 -11.51 -8.40 -8.14
N ALA A 119 -11.03 -7.83 -7.03
CA ALA A 119 -10.60 -6.45 -6.97
C ALA A 119 -9.12 -6.39 -7.30
N ARG A 120 -8.74 -5.55 -8.27
CA ARG A 120 -7.35 -5.17 -8.49
C ARG A 120 -6.89 -4.20 -7.39
N LEU A 121 -5.58 -4.07 -7.23
CA LEU A 121 -5.03 -2.97 -6.43
C LEU A 121 -5.45 -1.62 -7.04
N THR A 122 -5.74 -0.65 -6.20
CA THR A 122 -5.86 0.74 -6.65
C THR A 122 -4.51 1.23 -7.16
N ASN A 123 -4.51 2.29 -7.96
CA ASN A 123 -3.28 2.89 -8.47
C ASN A 123 -2.32 3.28 -7.35
N ARG A 124 -2.86 3.80 -6.26
CA ARG A 124 -2.10 4.14 -5.05
C ARG A 124 -1.51 2.88 -4.42
N GLN A 125 -2.33 1.86 -4.16
CA GLN A 125 -1.88 0.60 -3.55
C GLN A 125 -0.81 -0.09 -4.40
N TYR A 126 -0.97 -0.10 -5.73
CA TYR A 126 0.02 -0.67 -6.64
C TYR A 126 1.37 0.04 -6.54
N ARG A 127 1.39 1.37 -6.56
CA ARG A 127 2.62 2.17 -6.44
C ARG A 127 3.28 2.02 -5.08
N GLU A 128 2.50 2.06 -3.99
CA GLU A 128 2.99 1.88 -2.63
C GLU A 128 3.57 0.47 -2.43
N SER A 129 2.87 -0.57 -2.92
CA SER A 129 3.36 -1.96 -2.85
C SER A 129 4.69 -2.14 -3.58
N ILE A 130 4.88 -1.51 -4.74
CA ILE A 130 6.16 -1.53 -5.46
C ILE A 130 7.25 -0.83 -4.64
N ALA A 131 7.00 0.36 -4.13
CA ALA A 131 7.99 1.08 -3.34
C ALA A 131 8.40 0.26 -2.09
N ASP A 132 7.44 -0.35 -1.40
CA ASP A 132 7.70 -1.22 -0.23
C ASP A 132 8.47 -2.49 -0.59
N LEU A 133 8.16 -3.08 -1.76
CA LEU A 133 8.82 -4.28 -2.24
C LEU A 133 10.34 -4.08 -2.42
N PHE A 134 10.76 -2.88 -2.85
CA PHE A 134 12.16 -2.55 -3.11
C PHE A 134 12.82 -1.69 -2.01
N ALA A 135 12.09 -1.16 -1.03
CA ALA A 135 12.63 -0.33 0.05
C ALA A 135 13.60 -1.09 0.98
N GLY A 136 13.51 -2.43 1.03
CA GLY A 136 14.29 -3.27 1.94
C GLY A 136 13.94 -3.02 3.41
N LYS A 137 14.81 -3.49 4.33
CA LYS A 137 14.63 -3.32 5.77
C LYS A 137 14.80 -1.87 6.28
N GLN A 138 15.13 -0.92 5.41
CA GLN A 138 15.42 0.48 5.76
C GLN A 138 14.31 1.45 5.36
N GLY A 139 13.09 0.99 5.16
CA GLY A 139 11.91 1.81 4.87
C GLY A 139 11.40 2.60 6.07
N GLY A 140 12.27 3.16 6.90
CA GLY A 140 11.95 4.04 8.02
C GLY A 140 12.36 5.48 7.74
N HIS A 141 11.84 6.39 8.56
CA HIS A 141 12.22 7.80 8.52
C HIS A 141 13.73 7.98 8.66
N ALA A 142 14.31 8.83 7.84
CA ALA A 142 15.71 9.19 7.96
C ALA A 142 15.92 10.02 9.25
N ASN A 143 16.34 9.34 10.32
CA ASN A 143 16.72 10.02 11.56
C ASN A 143 18.07 10.70 11.35
N GLY A 144 18.05 12.00 11.12
CA GLY A 144 19.20 12.88 11.01
C GLY A 144 18.89 14.22 11.66
N GLU A 145 19.86 15.11 11.69
CA GLU A 145 19.65 16.50 12.07
C GLU A 145 18.73 17.18 11.04
N GLN A 146 17.82 18.04 11.49
CA GLN A 146 16.92 18.79 10.61
C GLN A 146 17.70 19.80 9.77
N GLY A 147 17.36 19.90 8.49
CA GLY A 147 18.06 20.73 7.51
C GLY A 147 18.86 19.90 6.50
N LEU A 148 19.60 20.57 5.64
CA LEU A 148 20.49 19.97 4.64
C LEU A 148 21.95 20.25 4.95
N LYS A 149 22.81 19.27 4.70
CA LYS A 149 24.25 19.41 4.81
C LYS A 149 24.79 20.24 3.65
N GLY A 150 25.10 21.51 3.89
CA GLY A 150 25.72 22.42 2.93
C GLY A 150 27.25 22.31 2.97
N SER A 151 27.86 21.94 1.86
CA SER A 151 29.33 21.94 1.64
C SER A 151 29.71 23.14 0.79
N TYR A 152 30.53 24.04 1.32
CA TYR A 152 30.92 25.32 0.71
C TYR A 152 32.35 25.25 0.17
N PHE A 153 32.55 25.55 -1.12
CA PHE A 153 33.82 25.39 -1.82
C PHE A 153 34.35 26.72 -2.34
N LYS A 154 35.68 26.91 -2.28
CA LYS A 154 36.39 28.10 -2.77
C LYS A 154 36.52 28.18 -4.30
N SER A 155 35.89 27.27 -5.03
CA SER A 155 35.99 27.16 -6.49
C SER A 155 34.61 26.93 -7.10
N LYS A 156 34.51 27.14 -8.42
CA LYS A 156 33.32 26.74 -9.20
C LYS A 156 33.04 25.24 -9.10
N GLY A 157 34.12 24.41 -9.10
CA GLY A 157 34.00 22.96 -9.01
C GLY A 157 33.96 22.44 -7.57
N MET A 158 33.21 21.33 -7.36
CA MET A 158 32.99 20.68 -6.07
C MET A 158 33.80 19.39 -5.90
N ASN A 159 34.61 19.01 -6.89
CA ASN A 159 35.33 17.76 -6.97
C ASN A 159 36.67 17.74 -6.22
N LYS A 160 37.18 18.89 -5.81
CA LYS A 160 38.46 18.98 -5.12
C LYS A 160 38.27 19.14 -3.62
N LYS A 161 38.76 18.19 -2.84
CA LYS A 161 38.68 18.24 -1.37
C LYS A 161 39.38 19.49 -0.81
N GLU A 162 40.46 19.93 -1.42
CA GLU A 162 41.21 21.13 -1.05
C GLU A 162 40.39 22.42 -1.23
N ALA A 163 39.39 22.40 -2.10
CA ALA A 163 38.50 23.55 -2.29
C ALA A 163 37.39 23.64 -1.25
N LEU A 164 37.11 22.56 -0.50
CA LEU A 164 36.13 22.58 0.58
C LEU A 164 36.60 23.48 1.71
N LYS A 165 35.82 24.52 2.04
CA LYS A 165 36.10 25.44 3.13
C LYS A 165 35.44 25.05 4.42
N ILE A 166 34.13 24.74 4.36
CA ILE A 166 33.31 24.40 5.53
C ILE A 166 32.14 23.50 5.09
N THR A 167 31.67 22.73 6.04
CA THR A 167 30.38 22.04 5.99
C THR A 167 29.55 22.48 7.17
N ARG A 168 28.30 22.86 6.93
CA ARG A 168 27.32 23.21 7.97
C ARG A 168 25.94 22.68 7.62
N VAL A 169 24.99 22.78 8.54
CA VAL A 169 23.59 22.47 8.28
C VAL A 169 22.85 23.77 7.98
N ASP A 170 22.18 23.80 6.83
CA ASP A 170 21.34 24.91 6.42
C ASP A 170 19.87 24.50 6.57
N SER A 171 19.07 25.32 7.22
CA SER A 171 17.65 25.05 7.53
C SER A 171 16.74 25.14 6.30
N GLN A 172 17.13 25.94 5.32
CA GLN A 172 16.41 26.15 4.06
C GLN A 172 17.39 26.55 2.96
N ILE A 173 16.96 26.51 1.71
CA ILE A 173 17.74 27.04 0.58
C ILE A 173 17.00 28.25 0.03
N ASP A 174 17.27 29.40 0.62
CA ASP A 174 16.83 30.73 0.20
C ASP A 174 17.93 31.73 0.57
N PHE A 175 18.89 31.92 -0.33
CA PHE A 175 20.07 32.75 -0.11
C PHE A 175 20.15 33.85 -1.15
N ASP A 176 20.33 35.06 -0.67
CA ASP A 176 20.78 36.20 -1.48
C ASP A 176 22.17 36.63 -1.00
N PHE A 177 23.17 36.25 -1.77
CA PHE A 177 24.56 36.64 -1.49
C PHE A 177 24.89 38.00 -2.07
N GLY A 178 24.08 38.55 -2.98
CA GLY A 178 24.40 39.76 -3.73
C GLY A 178 25.78 39.67 -4.38
N GLY A 179 26.59 40.70 -4.15
CA GLY A 179 28.02 40.74 -4.52
C GLY A 179 28.96 40.16 -3.45
N ALA A 180 28.44 39.69 -2.32
CA ALA A 180 29.25 39.24 -1.20
C ALA A 180 29.69 37.80 -1.28
N SER A 181 30.62 37.41 -0.42
CA SER A 181 31.01 36.02 -0.18
C SER A 181 29.92 35.28 0.61
N PRO A 182 29.69 34.00 0.37
CA PRO A 182 28.73 33.17 1.12
C PRO A 182 29.17 32.99 2.60
N ILE A 183 30.48 32.98 2.83
CA ILE A 183 31.13 32.90 4.16
C ILE A 183 32.53 33.51 4.11
N GLU A 184 33.09 33.86 5.26
CA GLU A 184 34.42 34.38 5.39
C GLU A 184 35.50 33.44 4.80
N GLY A 185 36.42 33.99 4.02
CA GLY A 185 37.51 33.25 3.39
C GLY A 185 37.13 32.46 2.11
N ILE A 186 35.98 32.75 1.51
CA ILE A 186 35.62 32.37 0.16
C ILE A 186 35.59 33.63 -0.73
N ASN A 187 36.06 33.51 -1.97
CA ASN A 187 36.00 34.62 -2.92
C ASN A 187 34.53 34.86 -3.34
N SER A 188 34.08 36.12 -3.30
CA SER A 188 32.74 36.55 -3.66
C SER A 188 32.41 36.33 -5.16
N GLU A 189 33.43 36.31 -6.04
CA GLU A 189 33.26 36.13 -7.50
C GLU A 189 33.23 34.67 -7.94
N GLN A 190 33.77 33.75 -7.12
CA GLN A 190 33.90 32.37 -7.48
C GLN A 190 33.73 31.40 -6.30
N PHE A 191 32.61 30.71 -6.23
CA PHE A 191 32.37 29.68 -5.24
C PHE A 191 31.29 28.68 -5.71
N SER A 192 31.18 27.59 -4.99
CA SER A 192 30.10 26.66 -5.17
C SER A 192 29.62 26.06 -3.85
N ILE A 193 28.39 25.61 -3.82
CA ILE A 193 27.76 24.99 -2.66
C ILE A 193 27.02 23.75 -3.12
N ALA A 194 27.18 22.66 -2.35
CA ALA A 194 26.39 21.44 -2.52
C ALA A 194 25.58 21.20 -1.26
N TRP A 195 24.27 21.21 -1.35
CA TRP A 195 23.34 20.79 -0.29
C TRP A 195 22.92 19.37 -0.50
N GLU A 196 23.10 18.54 0.52
CA GLU A 196 22.81 17.09 0.46
C GLU A 196 22.01 16.65 1.69
N GLY A 197 21.09 15.70 1.50
CA GLY A 197 20.29 15.12 2.56
C GLY A 197 19.05 14.45 2.04
N SER A 198 17.95 14.57 2.74
CA SER A 198 16.63 14.10 2.30
C SER A 198 15.56 15.16 2.45
N ILE A 199 14.54 15.05 1.61
CA ILE A 199 13.29 15.79 1.72
C ILE A 199 12.15 14.80 2.01
N ARG A 200 11.28 15.18 2.95
CA ARG A 200 10.14 14.39 3.38
C ARG A 200 8.86 14.85 2.72
N THR A 201 8.17 13.93 2.08
CA THR A 201 6.83 14.16 1.53
C THR A 201 5.76 13.79 2.55
N ARG A 202 4.66 14.54 2.61
CA ARG A 202 3.50 14.26 3.48
C ARG A 202 2.41 13.51 2.73
N GLU A 203 2.13 13.93 1.50
CA GLU A 203 1.06 13.41 0.66
C GLU A 203 1.58 12.68 -0.56
N THR A 204 0.78 11.73 -1.06
CA THR A 204 1.05 11.05 -2.33
C THR A 204 0.46 11.86 -3.47
N GLY A 205 1.29 12.20 -4.47
CA GLY A 205 0.84 12.94 -5.64
C GLY A 205 1.98 13.57 -6.41
N TYR A 206 1.61 14.48 -7.31
CA TYR A 206 2.58 15.24 -8.08
C TYR A 206 3.07 16.43 -7.28
N TYR A 207 4.37 16.49 -7.09
CA TYR A 207 5.11 17.62 -6.55
C TYR A 207 5.72 18.41 -7.70
N GLU A 208 5.66 19.72 -7.61
CA GLU A 208 6.44 20.60 -8.47
C GLU A 208 7.59 21.21 -7.68
N PHE A 209 8.77 21.26 -8.27
CA PHE A 209 9.95 21.89 -7.71
C PHE A 209 10.38 23.02 -8.61
N ARG A 210 10.82 24.13 -8.03
CA ARG A 210 11.45 25.21 -8.80
C ARG A 210 12.72 25.71 -8.14
N VAL A 211 13.67 26.04 -8.99
CA VAL A 211 14.93 26.65 -8.59
C VAL A 211 15.02 28.00 -9.27
N SER A 212 15.17 29.07 -8.47
CA SER A 212 15.32 30.45 -8.94
C SER A 212 16.74 30.93 -8.65
N THR A 213 17.49 31.29 -9.70
CA THR A 213 18.90 31.74 -9.59
C THR A 213 19.36 32.49 -10.85
N PRO A 214 20.24 33.49 -10.76
CA PRO A 214 20.99 34.01 -11.90
C PRO A 214 22.21 33.15 -12.25
N ASN A 215 22.62 32.24 -11.38
CA ASN A 215 23.85 31.46 -11.46
C ASN A 215 23.57 30.02 -11.92
N GLY A 216 24.56 29.15 -11.89
CA GLY A 216 24.37 27.74 -12.26
C GLY A 216 23.83 26.91 -11.10
N ALA A 217 22.80 26.09 -11.36
CA ALA A 217 22.27 25.15 -10.37
C ALA A 217 21.80 23.84 -11.00
N ARG A 218 21.84 22.75 -10.22
CA ARG A 218 21.26 21.43 -10.55
C ARG A 218 20.56 20.85 -9.35
N LEU A 219 19.32 20.45 -9.52
CA LEU A 219 18.55 19.74 -8.51
C LEU A 219 18.45 18.27 -8.86
N TYR A 220 18.87 17.41 -7.94
CA TYR A 220 18.73 15.96 -8.00
C TYR A 220 17.74 15.52 -6.94
N LEU A 221 16.81 14.67 -7.31
CA LEU A 221 15.81 14.13 -6.39
C LEU A 221 15.64 12.63 -6.62
N ASN A 222 15.65 11.85 -5.55
CA ASN A 222 15.54 10.40 -5.59
C ASN A 222 16.63 9.74 -6.46
N VAL A 223 17.83 10.28 -6.44
CA VAL A 223 19.01 9.78 -7.14
C VAL A 223 20.09 9.44 -6.12
N ASN A 224 20.69 8.26 -6.21
CA ASN A 224 21.88 7.91 -5.44
C ASN A 224 23.12 8.38 -6.17
N LEU A 225 23.61 9.52 -5.80
CA LEU A 225 24.94 9.98 -6.21
C LEU A 225 25.92 9.47 -5.15
N LYS A 226 26.79 8.51 -5.49
CA LYS A 226 27.78 7.98 -4.54
C LYS A 226 28.99 8.88 -4.49
N GLU A 227 29.46 9.18 -3.27
CA GLU A 227 30.79 9.73 -3.06
C GLU A 227 31.82 8.72 -3.59
N GLY A 228 32.61 9.13 -4.58
CA GLY A 228 33.55 8.24 -5.28
C GLY A 228 33.12 7.78 -6.68
N ASP A 229 31.86 7.96 -7.08
CA ASP A 229 31.50 7.92 -8.48
C ASP A 229 32.28 9.03 -9.21
N LYS A 230 32.95 8.68 -10.34
CA LYS A 230 33.69 9.65 -11.15
C LYS A 230 32.83 10.86 -11.56
N ASN A 231 31.51 10.71 -11.51
CA ASN A 231 30.50 11.70 -11.85
C ASN A 231 29.87 12.39 -10.63
N TYR A 232 30.27 12.03 -9.41
CA TYR A 232 29.62 12.52 -8.18
C TYR A 232 29.75 14.04 -7.97
N ARG A 233 30.82 14.63 -8.53
CA ARG A 233 31.14 16.06 -8.40
C ARG A 233 31.79 16.62 -9.67
N ASP A 234 31.63 15.94 -10.80
CA ASP A 234 32.23 16.36 -12.05
C ASP A 234 31.27 17.26 -12.85
N ASP A 235 31.84 18.31 -13.41
CA ASP A 235 31.16 19.30 -14.26
C ASP A 235 30.78 18.73 -15.67
N SER A 236 30.82 17.42 -15.81
CA SER A 236 30.59 16.78 -17.07
C SER A 236 29.12 16.66 -17.45
N SER A 237 28.82 16.75 -18.75
CA SER A 237 27.50 16.63 -19.35
C SER A 237 26.75 15.32 -19.02
N LYS A 238 27.43 14.33 -18.40
CA LYS A 238 26.86 13.04 -18.02
C LYS A 238 26.02 13.14 -16.72
N ASP A 239 26.28 14.12 -15.85
CA ASP A 239 25.52 14.34 -14.61
C ASP A 239 24.15 14.94 -14.87
N SER A 240 23.97 15.67 -15.98
CA SER A 240 22.69 16.26 -16.38
C SER A 240 21.59 15.22 -16.61
N GLN A 241 21.94 13.99 -17.01
CA GLN A 241 20.98 12.93 -17.32
C GLN A 241 20.16 12.46 -16.12
N HIS A 242 20.56 12.82 -14.89
CA HIS A 242 19.88 12.42 -13.67
C HIS A 242 19.32 13.60 -12.88
N ALA A 243 19.61 14.83 -13.31
CA ALA A 243 19.06 16.02 -12.67
C ALA A 243 17.55 16.14 -12.93
N LEU A 244 16.79 16.42 -11.90
CA LEU A 244 15.38 16.79 -12.01
C LEU A 244 15.26 18.18 -12.68
N ILE A 245 16.13 19.12 -12.27
CA ILE A 245 16.29 20.42 -12.89
C ILE A 245 17.77 20.60 -13.25
N ASP A 246 18.07 20.88 -14.51
CA ASP A 246 19.41 21.23 -14.98
C ASP A 246 19.45 22.68 -15.45
N ALA A 247 19.98 23.53 -14.63
CA ALA A 247 20.21 24.96 -14.88
C ALA A 247 21.71 25.30 -14.72
N TRP A 248 22.63 24.42 -15.16
CA TRP A 248 24.08 24.52 -14.92
C TRP A 248 24.80 25.55 -15.77
N VAL A 249 24.09 26.62 -16.15
CA VAL A 249 24.63 27.73 -16.95
C VAL A 249 24.22 29.04 -16.27
N SER A 250 25.16 29.97 -16.18
CA SER A 250 24.87 31.34 -15.73
C SER A 250 23.98 32.09 -16.73
N SER A 251 23.05 32.89 -16.23
CA SER A 251 22.14 33.72 -17.02
C SER A 251 22.54 35.19 -17.14
N GLY A 252 23.79 35.52 -16.82
CA GLY A 252 24.29 36.88 -16.94
C GLY A 252 23.68 37.89 -15.95
N ASN A 253 23.59 37.52 -14.69
CA ASN A 253 23.01 38.30 -13.58
C ASN A 253 21.47 38.48 -13.62
N LYS A 254 20.78 37.83 -14.57
CA LYS A 254 19.31 37.83 -14.62
C LYS A 254 18.79 36.57 -13.95
N THR A 255 18.00 36.73 -12.89
CA THR A 255 17.33 35.59 -12.24
C THR A 255 16.43 34.88 -13.22
N ARG A 256 16.58 33.58 -13.32
CA ARG A 256 15.67 32.68 -14.03
C ARG A 256 15.08 31.69 -13.05
N THR A 257 13.95 31.14 -13.41
CA THR A 257 13.24 30.12 -12.65
C THR A 257 13.02 28.92 -13.53
N GLU A 258 13.55 27.77 -13.09
CA GLU A 258 13.36 26.47 -13.76
C GLU A 258 12.47 25.61 -12.88
N THR A 259 11.52 24.90 -13.52
CA THR A 259 10.50 24.10 -12.83
C THR A 259 10.47 22.68 -13.37
N ALA A 260 10.28 21.72 -12.49
CA ALA A 260 10.06 20.32 -12.86
C ALA A 260 9.02 19.66 -11.98
N ARG A 261 8.32 18.68 -12.53
CA ARG A 261 7.25 17.94 -11.89
C ARG A 261 7.63 16.47 -11.74
N ILE A 262 7.35 15.90 -10.56
CA ILE A 262 7.63 14.49 -10.26
C ILE A 262 6.52 13.90 -9.38
N PHE A 263 6.18 12.63 -9.59
CA PHE A 263 5.25 11.90 -8.71
C PHE A 263 6.01 11.32 -7.52
N LEU A 264 5.55 11.61 -6.30
CA LEU A 264 6.13 11.11 -5.05
C LEU A 264 5.06 10.46 -4.17
N LEU A 265 5.47 9.48 -3.37
CA LEU A 265 4.62 8.84 -2.37
C LEU A 265 4.74 9.58 -1.04
N GLY A 266 3.63 9.79 -0.36
CA GLY A 266 3.57 10.43 0.96
C GLY A 266 4.19 9.57 2.07
N GLY A 267 4.63 10.23 3.14
CA GLY A 267 5.25 9.57 4.29
C GLY A 267 6.64 8.99 4.02
N ARG A 268 7.32 9.42 2.95
CA ARG A 268 8.63 8.91 2.52
C ARG A 268 9.68 10.01 2.54
N ASP A 269 10.92 9.59 2.78
CA ASP A 269 12.11 10.44 2.68
C ASP A 269 12.84 10.14 1.37
N TYR A 270 13.09 11.18 0.59
CA TYR A 270 13.76 11.09 -0.71
C TYR A 270 15.13 11.72 -0.64
N PRO A 271 16.19 11.06 -1.14
CA PRO A 271 17.49 11.72 -1.27
C PRO A 271 17.34 12.95 -2.16
N ILE A 272 17.84 14.07 -1.68
CA ILE A 272 17.87 15.34 -2.40
C ILE A 272 19.30 15.88 -2.41
N ARG A 273 19.70 16.47 -3.53
CA ARG A 273 20.91 17.25 -3.65
C ARG A 273 20.66 18.46 -4.54
N LEU A 274 21.10 19.62 -4.11
CA LEU A 274 21.14 20.84 -4.91
C LEU A 274 22.56 21.33 -5.01
N ASP A 275 23.09 21.37 -6.24
CA ASP A 275 24.39 21.94 -6.56
C ASP A 275 24.20 23.35 -7.09
N TYR A 276 25.05 24.27 -6.63
CA TYR A 276 25.03 25.67 -7.00
C TYR A 276 26.45 26.16 -7.24
N PHE A 277 26.66 27.01 -8.26
CA PHE A 277 27.91 27.75 -8.41
C PHE A 277 27.68 29.18 -8.85
N LYS A 278 28.54 30.09 -8.40
CA LYS A 278 28.76 31.45 -8.90
C LYS A 278 30.13 31.49 -9.55
N TYR A 279 30.23 32.12 -10.73
CA TYR A 279 31.51 32.27 -11.45
C TYR A 279 31.51 33.58 -12.23
N LYS A 280 32.23 34.62 -11.73
CA LYS A 280 32.41 35.91 -12.36
C LYS A 280 31.13 36.75 -12.57
N GLU A 281 30.00 36.36 -11.96
CA GLU A 281 28.79 37.19 -11.96
C GLU A 281 28.85 38.24 -10.83
N LYS A 282 28.16 39.36 -11.07
CA LYS A 282 28.07 40.46 -10.06
C LYS A 282 27.25 40.02 -8.85
N THR A 283 26.16 39.32 -9.07
CA THR A 283 25.22 38.89 -8.02
C THR A 283 25.15 37.37 -7.91
N GLY A 284 24.91 36.90 -6.71
CA GLY A 284 24.66 35.48 -6.42
C GLY A 284 23.42 35.30 -5.57
N SER A 285 22.50 34.45 -6.00
CA SER A 285 21.35 34.05 -5.21
C SER A 285 20.86 32.68 -5.64
N ILE A 286 20.17 32.00 -4.74
CA ILE A 286 19.56 30.69 -5.01
C ILE A 286 18.35 30.52 -4.10
N ARG A 287 17.22 30.12 -4.67
CA ARG A 287 16.01 29.75 -3.94
C ARG A 287 15.48 28.43 -4.46
N LEU A 288 15.20 27.52 -3.52
CA LEU A 288 14.47 26.26 -3.79
C LEU A 288 13.07 26.39 -3.21
N GLU A 289 12.06 26.14 -4.04
CA GLU A 289 10.67 26.05 -3.63
C GLU A 289 10.06 24.77 -4.14
N TRP A 290 9.01 24.34 -3.49
CA TRP A 290 8.19 23.23 -3.93
C TRP A 290 6.69 23.56 -3.79
N SER A 291 5.87 22.87 -4.57
CA SER A 291 4.41 22.85 -4.45
C SER A 291 3.98 21.41 -4.23
N PRO A 292 3.64 21.02 -3.00
CA PRO A 292 3.02 19.73 -2.70
C PRO A 292 1.66 19.59 -3.40
N PRO A 293 1.10 18.36 -3.50
CA PRO A 293 -0.23 18.16 -4.06
C PRO A 293 -1.27 19.05 -3.36
N ASN A 294 -2.06 19.78 -4.15
CA ASN A 294 -3.12 20.70 -3.68
C ASN A 294 -2.63 21.89 -2.84
N GLU A 295 -1.35 22.18 -2.79
CA GLU A 295 -0.77 23.32 -2.10
C GLU A 295 -0.15 24.33 -3.07
N THR A 296 0.08 25.54 -2.57
CA THR A 296 0.80 26.60 -3.29
C THR A 296 2.32 26.45 -3.14
N TRP A 297 3.08 27.28 -3.86
CA TRP A 297 4.53 27.32 -3.75
C TRP A 297 4.98 27.81 -2.38
N ILE A 298 5.82 27.01 -1.73
CA ILE A 298 6.45 27.31 -0.43
C ILE A 298 7.94 26.95 -0.47
N THR A 299 8.75 27.62 0.34
CA THR A 299 10.14 27.24 0.58
C THR A 299 10.16 26.12 1.62
N PRO A 300 10.72 24.92 1.31
CA PRO A 300 10.91 23.86 2.28
C PRO A 300 11.83 24.36 3.42
N THR A 301 11.52 23.94 4.64
CA THR A 301 12.24 24.33 5.86
C THR A 301 12.95 23.13 6.50
N GLU A 302 13.66 23.36 7.60
CA GLU A 302 14.33 22.31 8.37
C GLU A 302 13.40 21.14 8.74
N LYS A 303 12.08 21.36 8.88
CA LYS A 303 11.09 20.32 9.20
C LYS A 303 10.83 19.35 8.04
N ASP A 304 11.08 19.82 6.83
CA ASP A 304 10.90 19.04 5.61
C ASP A 304 12.21 18.35 5.21
N PHE A 305 13.35 18.73 5.82
CA PHE A 305 14.68 18.24 5.50
C PHE A 305 15.32 17.41 6.61
N SER A 306 16.24 16.52 6.22
CA SER A 306 17.16 15.83 7.12
C SER A 306 18.54 15.71 6.49
N THR A 307 19.59 15.83 7.30
CA THR A 307 20.98 15.65 6.84
C THR A 307 21.31 14.22 6.43
N ARG A 308 20.46 13.24 6.81
CA ARG A 308 20.63 11.84 6.42
C ARG A 308 20.13 11.60 5.01
N MET A 309 20.98 11.07 4.15
CA MET A 309 20.62 10.67 2.80
C MET A 309 20.11 9.21 2.80
N PRO A 310 18.82 8.97 2.54
CA PRO A 310 18.26 7.62 2.43
C PRO A 310 18.69 6.99 1.08
N ARG A 311 18.41 5.69 0.94
CA ARG A 311 18.51 5.05 -0.37
C ARG A 311 17.41 5.54 -1.29
N ARG A 312 17.72 5.61 -2.58
CA ARG A 312 16.74 5.85 -3.63
C ARG A 312 15.60 4.84 -3.54
N LEU A 313 14.37 5.33 -3.65
CA LEU A 313 13.17 4.51 -3.75
C LEU A 313 12.86 4.16 -5.22
N VAL A 314 12.36 2.96 -5.45
CA VAL A 314 11.77 2.57 -6.74
C VAL A 314 10.35 3.12 -6.77
N ILE A 315 10.09 4.07 -7.67
CA ILE A 315 8.80 4.76 -7.75
C ILE A 315 8.30 4.73 -9.19
N VAL A 316 7.03 4.39 -9.35
CA VAL A 316 6.36 4.37 -10.64
C VAL A 316 5.90 5.79 -11.00
N GLN A 317 6.49 6.35 -12.05
CA GLN A 317 6.09 7.64 -12.65
C GLN A 317 4.99 7.46 -13.71
N THR A 318 4.88 6.27 -14.30
CA THR A 318 3.87 5.95 -15.31
C THR A 318 2.48 6.40 -14.85
N PRO A 319 1.74 7.20 -15.67
CA PRO A 319 0.37 7.57 -15.35
C PRO A 319 -0.57 6.37 -15.47
N PHE A 320 -1.54 6.31 -14.58
CA PHE A 320 -2.62 5.32 -14.58
C PHE A 320 -3.96 6.00 -14.87
N PRO A 321 -4.92 5.29 -15.50
CA PRO A 321 -6.30 5.76 -15.54
C PRO A 321 -6.84 5.91 -14.11
N ALA A 322 -7.79 6.83 -13.91
CA ALA A 322 -8.35 7.09 -12.59
C ALA A 322 -9.02 5.83 -12.00
N ASP A 323 -8.86 5.62 -10.69
CA ASP A 323 -9.61 4.61 -9.97
C ASP A 323 -11.09 5.00 -9.83
N ASP A 324 -11.95 4.00 -9.72
CA ASP A 324 -13.36 4.23 -9.47
C ASP A 324 -13.58 4.81 -8.07
N ARG A 325 -14.43 5.84 -7.97
CA ARG A 325 -14.80 6.52 -6.72
C ARG A 325 -16.31 6.54 -6.49
N SER A 326 -17.06 5.74 -7.22
CA SER A 326 -18.53 5.73 -7.18
C SER A 326 -19.13 5.43 -5.80
N LEU A 327 -18.34 4.77 -4.94
CA LEU A 327 -18.73 4.44 -3.55
C LEU A 327 -18.19 5.44 -2.50
N GLY A 328 -17.64 6.60 -2.92
CA GLY A 328 -17.06 7.60 -2.02
C GLY A 328 -15.62 7.31 -1.59
N TYR A 329 -15.00 6.22 -2.04
CA TYR A 329 -13.60 5.87 -1.83
C TYR A 329 -13.00 5.24 -3.09
N GLU A 330 -11.67 5.28 -3.21
CA GLU A 330 -10.96 4.66 -4.33
C GLU A 330 -11.00 3.13 -4.24
N HIS A 331 -11.45 2.48 -5.30
CA HIS A 331 -11.48 1.03 -5.38
C HIS A 331 -11.17 0.52 -6.79
N GLY A 332 -10.61 -0.69 -6.87
CA GLY A 332 -10.16 -1.32 -8.12
C GLY A 332 -11.11 -2.42 -8.55
N LEU A 333 -12.34 -2.12 -8.97
CA LEU A 333 -13.34 -3.13 -9.33
C LEU A 333 -13.17 -3.69 -10.75
N ARG A 334 -12.55 -2.94 -11.68
CA ARG A 334 -12.46 -3.34 -13.08
C ARG A 334 -11.02 -3.33 -13.58
N VAL A 335 -10.69 -4.34 -14.35
CA VAL A 335 -9.46 -4.39 -15.14
C VAL A 335 -9.81 -3.90 -16.54
N SER A 336 -9.44 -2.65 -16.87
CA SER A 336 -9.58 -2.12 -18.22
C SER A 336 -8.30 -2.36 -19.04
N GLU A 337 -8.39 -2.24 -20.36
CA GLU A 337 -7.25 -2.35 -21.26
C GLU A 337 -6.21 -1.25 -20.95
N GLU A 338 -6.66 -0.01 -20.71
CA GLU A 338 -5.80 1.10 -20.36
C GLU A 338 -5.04 0.86 -19.05
N TRP A 339 -5.69 0.20 -18.08
CA TRP A 339 -5.03 -0.15 -16.81
C TRP A 339 -4.00 -1.26 -17.00
N LEU A 340 -4.30 -2.29 -17.82
CA LEU A 340 -3.35 -3.35 -18.17
C LEU A 340 -2.12 -2.80 -18.92
N ASP A 341 -2.33 -1.86 -19.82
CA ASP A 341 -1.27 -1.18 -20.52
C ASP A 341 -0.42 -0.32 -19.57
N ALA A 342 -1.07 0.44 -18.68
CA ALA A 342 -0.37 1.23 -17.66
C ALA A 342 0.48 0.33 -16.73
N ILE A 343 -0.04 -0.81 -16.26
CA ILE A 343 0.75 -1.80 -15.49
C ILE A 343 1.94 -2.31 -16.29
N THR A 344 1.76 -2.58 -17.57
CA THR A 344 2.86 -3.08 -18.42
C THR A 344 3.97 -2.04 -18.53
N ARG A 345 3.63 -0.78 -18.79
CA ARG A 345 4.60 0.33 -18.82
C ARG A 345 5.26 0.53 -17.45
N ALA A 346 4.49 0.50 -16.38
CA ALA A 346 5.02 0.61 -15.03
C ALA A 346 5.97 -0.53 -14.67
N ALA A 347 5.66 -1.77 -15.04
CA ALA A 347 6.53 -2.92 -14.80
C ALA A 347 7.85 -2.83 -15.60
N ILE A 348 7.81 -2.33 -16.84
CA ILE A 348 9.01 -2.05 -17.65
C ILE A 348 9.84 -0.94 -17.00
N GLU A 349 9.21 0.15 -16.57
CA GLU A 349 9.87 1.25 -15.87
C GLU A 349 10.57 0.75 -14.60
N VAL A 350 9.88 -0.03 -13.77
CA VAL A 350 10.44 -0.61 -12.54
C VAL A 350 11.58 -1.56 -12.84
N ALA A 351 11.45 -2.43 -13.85
CA ALA A 351 12.53 -3.33 -14.26
C ALA A 351 13.79 -2.55 -14.65
N GLY A 352 13.64 -1.42 -15.35
CA GLY A 352 14.76 -0.52 -15.68
C GLY A 352 15.38 0.15 -14.45
N GLN A 353 14.56 0.56 -13.47
CA GLN A 353 15.05 1.13 -12.21
C GLN A 353 15.78 0.08 -11.36
N VAL A 354 15.28 -1.16 -11.31
CA VAL A 354 15.91 -2.29 -10.59
C VAL A 354 17.26 -2.63 -11.21
N ASP A 355 17.35 -2.68 -12.54
CA ASP A 355 18.60 -2.97 -13.25
C ASP A 355 19.72 -1.97 -12.90
N LYS A 356 19.40 -0.67 -12.89
CA LYS A 356 20.35 0.39 -12.51
C LYS A 356 20.81 0.29 -11.05
N ASN A 357 20.05 -0.36 -10.18
CA ASN A 357 20.34 -0.51 -8.75
C ASN A 357 20.66 -1.97 -8.35
N LEU A 358 20.81 -2.86 -9.30
CA LEU A 358 20.86 -4.30 -9.09
C LEU A 358 21.97 -4.72 -8.11
N GLY A 359 23.16 -4.11 -8.19
CA GLY A 359 24.24 -4.38 -7.25
C GLY A 359 23.88 -4.11 -5.80
N ILE A 360 23.15 -3.01 -5.56
CA ILE A 360 22.70 -2.63 -4.19
C ILE A 360 21.59 -3.56 -3.71
N LEU A 361 20.64 -3.88 -4.58
CA LEU A 361 19.46 -4.68 -4.25
C LEU A 361 19.80 -6.14 -4.02
N SER A 362 20.67 -6.72 -4.85
CA SER A 362 21.05 -8.14 -4.82
C SER A 362 22.30 -8.44 -3.98
N GLY A 363 23.05 -7.40 -3.57
CA GLY A 363 24.35 -7.55 -2.89
C GLY A 363 25.47 -8.05 -3.81
N VAL A 364 25.33 -7.99 -5.12
CA VAL A 364 26.41 -8.27 -6.10
C VAL A 364 27.45 -7.15 -6.02
N LYS A 365 28.70 -7.53 -5.75
CA LYS A 365 29.78 -6.56 -5.46
C LYS A 365 30.49 -6.02 -6.71
N SER A 366 30.59 -6.83 -7.75
CA SER A 366 31.26 -6.46 -9.01
C SER A 366 30.69 -7.26 -10.19
N LYS A 367 31.07 -6.89 -11.42
CA LYS A 367 30.70 -7.65 -12.63
C LYS A 367 31.27 -9.07 -12.61
N ASP A 368 32.44 -9.24 -11.99
CA ASP A 368 33.19 -10.50 -11.91
C ASP A 368 32.98 -11.24 -10.58
N ASP A 369 31.91 -10.91 -9.85
CA ASP A 369 31.58 -11.61 -8.60
C ASP A 369 31.29 -13.09 -8.89
N PRO A 370 32.09 -14.05 -8.38
CA PRO A 370 31.89 -15.48 -8.68
C PRO A 370 30.56 -16.02 -8.15
N LYS A 371 29.93 -15.31 -7.21
CA LYS A 371 28.60 -15.64 -6.66
C LYS A 371 27.47 -14.83 -7.30
N LYS A 372 27.73 -14.09 -8.38
CA LYS A 372 26.79 -13.18 -9.02
C LYS A 372 25.45 -13.86 -9.35
N VAL A 373 25.47 -14.95 -10.11
CA VAL A 373 24.26 -15.66 -10.52
C VAL A 373 23.47 -16.17 -9.32
N GLY A 374 24.14 -16.75 -8.32
CA GLY A 374 23.49 -17.23 -7.09
C GLY A 374 22.84 -16.10 -6.30
N ARG A 375 23.50 -14.92 -6.20
CA ARG A 375 22.94 -13.75 -5.53
C ARG A 375 21.71 -13.20 -6.28
N LEU A 376 21.78 -13.15 -7.60
CA LEU A 376 20.67 -12.69 -8.45
C LEU A 376 19.47 -13.65 -8.36
N LYS A 377 19.69 -14.98 -8.36
CA LYS A 377 18.63 -15.97 -8.15
C LYS A 377 18.01 -15.83 -6.75
N GLY A 378 18.83 -15.64 -5.71
CA GLY A 378 18.36 -15.40 -4.36
C GLY A 378 17.51 -14.14 -4.26
N PHE A 379 17.96 -13.04 -4.86
CA PHE A 379 17.19 -11.79 -4.95
C PHE A 379 15.86 -11.99 -5.68
N ALA A 380 15.85 -12.70 -6.81
CA ALA A 380 14.65 -12.98 -7.58
C ALA A 380 13.62 -13.79 -6.78
N ALA A 381 14.07 -14.84 -6.09
CA ALA A 381 13.20 -15.68 -5.26
C ALA A 381 12.61 -14.90 -4.07
N GLU A 382 13.42 -14.08 -3.41
CA GLU A 382 12.96 -13.19 -2.32
C GLU A 382 11.95 -12.17 -2.84
N LEU A 383 12.24 -11.52 -3.97
CA LEU A 383 11.34 -10.57 -4.61
C LEU A 383 9.98 -11.17 -4.92
N MET A 384 9.95 -12.32 -5.60
CA MET A 384 8.72 -13.01 -5.96
C MET A 384 7.93 -13.46 -4.71
N SER A 385 8.61 -14.05 -3.71
CA SER A 385 7.95 -14.46 -2.45
C SER A 385 7.31 -13.28 -1.71
N ARG A 386 7.99 -12.15 -1.65
CA ARG A 386 7.47 -10.92 -1.03
C ARG A 386 6.30 -10.35 -1.83
N ALA A 387 6.42 -10.32 -3.16
CA ALA A 387 5.39 -9.84 -4.06
C ALA A 387 4.10 -10.66 -3.94
N TYR A 388 4.22 -11.98 -3.89
CA TYR A 388 3.09 -12.92 -3.78
C TYR A 388 2.63 -13.16 -2.33
N ARG A 389 3.34 -12.60 -1.35
CA ARG A 389 3.04 -12.73 0.10
C ARG A 389 2.95 -14.18 0.58
N ARG A 390 3.71 -15.08 -0.06
CA ARG A 390 3.80 -16.52 0.24
C ARG A 390 5.11 -17.11 -0.25
N THR A 391 5.42 -18.31 0.19
CA THR A 391 6.53 -19.09 -0.37
C THR A 391 6.23 -19.47 -1.83
N LEU A 392 7.28 -19.54 -2.64
CA LEU A 392 7.15 -19.95 -4.04
C LEU A 392 6.87 -21.44 -4.16
N SER A 393 6.06 -21.83 -5.13
CA SER A 393 5.84 -23.21 -5.50
C SER A 393 7.06 -23.78 -6.25
N LYS A 394 7.11 -25.11 -6.41
CA LYS A 394 8.16 -25.78 -7.20
C LYS A 394 8.11 -25.35 -8.66
N GLU A 395 6.93 -25.13 -9.21
CA GLU A 395 6.70 -24.68 -10.58
C GLU A 395 7.21 -23.24 -10.78
N GLU A 396 7.01 -22.37 -9.80
CA GLU A 396 7.51 -20.98 -9.85
C GLU A 396 9.04 -20.93 -9.77
N HIS A 397 9.66 -21.76 -8.93
CA HIS A 397 11.12 -21.91 -8.92
C HIS A 397 11.64 -22.42 -10.26
N LYS A 398 10.99 -23.43 -10.85
CA LYS A 398 11.37 -23.96 -12.16
C LYS A 398 11.24 -22.90 -13.27
N ARG A 399 10.16 -22.11 -13.27
CA ARG A 399 10.00 -20.98 -14.22
C ARG A 399 11.08 -19.94 -14.07
N MET A 400 11.43 -19.58 -12.82
CA MET A 400 12.55 -18.68 -12.55
C MET A 400 13.87 -19.22 -13.10
N ASP A 401 14.18 -20.51 -12.90
CA ASP A 401 15.39 -21.14 -13.42
C ASP A 401 15.43 -21.15 -14.95
N ILE A 402 14.31 -21.39 -15.62
CA ILE A 402 14.19 -21.30 -17.08
C ILE A 402 14.49 -19.89 -17.55
N LEU A 403 13.94 -18.86 -16.91
CA LEU A 403 14.21 -17.46 -17.27
C LEU A 403 15.71 -17.10 -17.15
N PHE A 404 16.39 -17.66 -16.15
CA PHE A 404 17.85 -17.49 -16.03
C PHE A 404 18.64 -18.26 -17.08
N ALA A 405 18.14 -19.42 -17.53
CA ALA A 405 18.81 -20.25 -18.56
C ALA A 405 18.64 -19.67 -19.97
N GLU A 406 17.49 -19.07 -20.26
CA GLU A 406 17.14 -18.51 -21.58
C GLU A 406 17.57 -17.05 -21.77
N ALA A 407 17.96 -16.35 -20.73
CA ALA A 407 18.36 -14.96 -20.82
C ALA A 407 19.80 -14.82 -21.31
N GLU A 408 20.06 -13.85 -22.18
CA GLU A 408 21.40 -13.51 -22.67
C GLU A 408 22.35 -13.13 -21.53
N THR A 409 21.83 -12.49 -20.49
CA THR A 409 22.58 -12.12 -19.28
C THR A 409 21.72 -12.37 -18.04
N PRO A 410 22.35 -12.64 -16.88
CA PRO A 410 21.60 -12.78 -15.62
C PRO A 410 20.79 -11.53 -15.24
N GLU A 411 21.26 -10.34 -15.62
CA GLU A 411 20.53 -9.07 -15.42
C GLU A 411 19.27 -9.00 -16.28
N MET A 412 19.31 -9.52 -17.50
CA MET A 412 18.12 -9.62 -18.36
C MET A 412 17.09 -10.59 -17.77
N ALA A 413 17.54 -11.69 -17.16
CA ALA A 413 16.64 -12.59 -16.42
C ALA A 413 15.92 -11.85 -15.29
N ILE A 414 16.63 -11.04 -14.50
CA ILE A 414 16.02 -10.21 -13.45
C ILE A 414 14.98 -9.24 -14.00
N LYS A 415 15.27 -8.55 -15.10
CA LYS A 415 14.30 -7.65 -15.76
C LYS A 415 13.01 -8.38 -16.12
N ARG A 416 13.14 -9.55 -16.75
CA ARG A 416 11.99 -10.39 -17.12
C ARG A 416 11.20 -10.86 -15.89
N ILE A 417 11.90 -11.29 -14.83
CA ILE A 417 11.28 -11.73 -13.57
C ILE A 417 10.52 -10.58 -12.90
N VAL A 418 11.12 -9.38 -12.79
CA VAL A 418 10.46 -8.20 -12.24
C VAL A 418 9.18 -7.88 -13.01
N LEU A 419 9.27 -7.83 -14.35
CA LEU A 419 8.13 -7.54 -15.22
C LEU A 419 7.01 -8.56 -15.03
N LEU A 420 7.32 -9.85 -15.07
CA LEU A 420 6.34 -10.93 -14.92
C LEU A 420 5.72 -10.95 -13.52
N THR A 421 6.52 -10.67 -12.49
CA THR A 421 6.05 -10.61 -11.10
C THR A 421 5.04 -9.49 -10.91
N LEU A 422 5.34 -8.29 -11.39
CA LEU A 422 4.47 -7.11 -11.22
C LEU A 422 3.21 -7.15 -12.11
N LYS A 423 3.20 -7.98 -13.14
CA LYS A 423 2.03 -8.25 -13.99
C LYS A 423 1.24 -9.47 -13.55
N SER A 424 1.74 -10.21 -12.58
CA SER A 424 1.08 -11.42 -12.09
C SER A 424 -0.21 -11.07 -11.33
N PRO A 425 -1.30 -11.86 -11.51
CA PRO A 425 -2.48 -11.73 -10.65
C PRO A 425 -2.21 -12.06 -9.18
N HIS A 426 -1.04 -12.61 -8.86
CA HIS A 426 -0.61 -12.85 -7.47
C HIS A 426 0.01 -11.62 -6.80
N PHE A 427 0.39 -10.60 -7.56
CA PHE A 427 0.88 -9.31 -7.02
C PHE A 427 -0.29 -8.42 -6.66
#